data_30c7cc9ceabfa875c993f515a02a3fc4
#
_entry.id   30c7cc9ceabfa875c993f515a02a3fc4
#
_cell.length_a   1.000
_cell.length_b   1.000
_cell.length_c   1.000
_cell.angle_alpha   90.00
_cell.angle_beta   90.00
_cell.angle_gamma   90.00
#
_symmetry.space_group_name_H-M   'P 1'
#
loop_
_entity.id
_entity.type
_entity.pdbx_description
1 polymer ?
#
loop_
_entity_poly.entity_id
_entity_poly.type
_entity_poly.pdbx_seq_one_letter_code
_entity_poly.pdbx_strand_id
1 'polypeptide(L)'
;RGDIGKVKRSFANLLAFHRPIVILDEAHNARTDLSFEVFRRIRPACVIEWTATPARDQNVLYHVSAQELKAEHMVKLPIVLAPHPNWQEAVRDALLVRERLAAEAAAESDYVRPIVLFQADAINGEVPVKKLKAWLTESAGIDEHRIAVATGSQRDLDGVNLFEKSCPIDFIITVEALKE
;
A
#
# COMPACT_ATOMS: atom_id res chain seq x y z
N ARG A 1 -17.33 -17.75 42.34
CA ARG A 1 -16.35 -16.69 42.76
C ARG A 1 -15.53 -16.09 41.62
N GLY A 2 -15.79 -16.40 40.32
CA GLY A 2 -14.90 -16.00 39.21
C GLY A 2 -15.35 -14.83 38.31
N ASP A 3 -16.52 -14.25 38.49
CA ASP A 3 -17.12 -13.34 37.48
C ASP A 3 -17.29 -11.90 37.95
N ILE A 4 -16.79 -11.55 39.13
CA ILE A 4 -16.84 -10.16 39.64
C ILE A 4 -15.90 -9.32 38.77
N GLY A 5 -16.42 -8.28 38.13
CA GLY A 5 -15.67 -7.38 37.24
C GLY A 5 -15.56 -7.85 35.76
N LYS A 6 -16.12 -9.00 35.39
CA LYS A 6 -16.17 -9.46 34.00
C LYS A 6 -17.46 -9.04 33.32
N VAL A 7 -17.37 -8.51 32.11
CA VAL A 7 -18.53 -8.21 31.27
C VAL A 7 -19.10 -9.53 30.78
N LYS A 8 -20.23 -9.95 31.34
CA LYS A 8 -20.87 -11.25 30.98
C LYS A 8 -21.46 -11.27 29.58
N ARG A 9 -21.95 -10.12 29.11
CA ARG A 9 -22.55 -9.95 27.78
C ARG A 9 -21.68 -9.02 26.94
N SER A 10 -20.71 -9.59 26.25
CA SER A 10 -19.86 -8.86 25.30
C SER A 10 -19.78 -9.64 23.99
N PHE A 11 -19.51 -8.94 22.90
CA PHE A 11 -19.28 -9.55 21.58
C PHE A 11 -18.16 -10.60 21.64
N ALA A 12 -17.08 -10.30 22.35
CA ALA A 12 -15.97 -11.25 22.51
C ALA A 12 -16.39 -12.54 23.23
N ASN A 13 -17.28 -12.47 24.24
CA ASN A 13 -17.79 -13.66 24.91
C ASN A 13 -18.75 -14.47 24.02
N LEU A 14 -19.52 -13.80 23.16
CA LEU A 14 -20.35 -14.46 22.15
C LEU A 14 -19.46 -15.23 21.15
N LEU A 15 -18.40 -14.60 20.64
CA LEU A 15 -17.44 -15.25 19.76
C LEU A 15 -16.77 -16.44 20.45
N ALA A 16 -16.32 -16.27 21.71
CA ALA A 16 -15.70 -17.34 22.48
C ALA A 16 -16.63 -18.54 22.72
N PHE A 17 -17.93 -18.30 22.84
CA PHE A 17 -18.95 -19.34 22.96
C PHE A 17 -19.09 -20.14 21.66
N HIS A 18 -19.16 -19.46 20.53
CA HIS A 18 -19.32 -20.09 19.21
C HIS A 18 -18.04 -20.64 18.62
N ARG A 19 -16.86 -20.27 19.14
CA ARG A 19 -15.56 -20.72 18.65
C ARG A 19 -15.43 -20.57 17.14
N PRO A 20 -15.46 -19.35 16.59
CA PRO A 20 -15.48 -19.12 15.14
C PRO A 20 -14.20 -19.60 14.47
N ILE A 21 -14.28 -19.84 13.16
CA ILE A 21 -13.12 -19.84 12.28
C ILE A 21 -12.78 -18.37 11.99
N VAL A 22 -11.54 -17.98 12.19
CA VAL A 22 -11.04 -16.63 11.88
C VAL A 22 -10.22 -16.71 10.62
N ILE A 23 -10.50 -15.84 9.66
CA ILE A 23 -9.70 -15.66 8.45
C ILE A 23 -9.00 -14.31 8.55
N LEU A 24 -7.69 -14.31 8.41
CA LEU A 24 -6.84 -13.11 8.42
C LEU A 24 -6.26 -12.91 7.03
N ASP A 25 -6.60 -11.79 6.42
CA ASP A 25 -5.92 -11.30 5.24
C ASP A 25 -4.74 -10.43 5.66
N GLU A 26 -3.66 -10.45 4.87
CA GLU A 26 -2.40 -9.77 5.18
C GLU A 26 -1.91 -10.07 6.62
N ALA A 27 -1.90 -11.36 6.97
CA ALA A 27 -1.70 -11.81 8.35
C ALA A 27 -0.37 -11.36 8.99
N HIS A 28 0.61 -10.94 8.17
CA HIS A 28 1.86 -10.36 8.67
C HIS A 28 1.63 -9.07 9.48
N ASN A 29 0.56 -8.30 9.19
CA ASN A 29 0.17 -7.10 9.94
C ASN A 29 -0.51 -7.43 11.27
N ALA A 30 -1.09 -8.62 11.42
CA ALA A 30 -1.82 -9.06 12.60
C ALA A 30 -0.93 -9.76 13.66
N ARG A 31 0.39 -9.76 13.50
CA ARG A 31 1.34 -10.40 14.42
C ARG A 31 1.80 -9.48 15.53
N THR A 32 0.86 -8.95 16.28
CA THR A 32 1.09 -8.09 17.43
C THR A 32 0.62 -8.77 18.71
N ASP A 33 1.18 -8.37 19.86
CA ASP A 33 0.73 -8.87 21.16
C ASP A 33 -0.76 -8.63 21.37
N LEU A 34 -1.26 -7.49 20.89
CA LEU A 34 -2.68 -7.15 20.96
C LEU A 34 -3.55 -8.15 20.17
N SER A 35 -3.14 -8.51 18.97
CA SER A 35 -3.84 -9.50 18.14
C SER A 35 -3.86 -10.87 18.81
N PHE A 36 -2.74 -11.30 19.38
CA PHE A 36 -2.68 -12.56 20.14
C PHE A 36 -3.57 -12.54 21.38
N GLU A 37 -3.67 -11.41 22.08
CA GLU A 37 -4.58 -11.26 23.21
C GLU A 37 -6.05 -11.39 22.76
N VAL A 38 -6.41 -10.76 21.64
CA VAL A 38 -7.74 -10.88 21.04
C VAL A 38 -8.06 -12.34 20.73
N PHE A 39 -7.16 -13.09 20.08
CA PHE A 39 -7.38 -14.50 19.77
C PHE A 39 -7.52 -15.37 21.03
N ARG A 40 -6.71 -15.12 22.06
CA ARG A 40 -6.88 -15.79 23.35
C ARG A 40 -8.24 -15.55 23.96
N ARG A 41 -8.78 -14.35 23.79
CA ARG A 41 -10.07 -13.94 24.34
C ARG A 41 -11.25 -14.55 23.57
N ILE A 42 -11.24 -14.54 22.25
CA ILE A 42 -12.33 -15.05 21.41
C ILE A 42 -12.28 -16.56 21.20
N ARG A 43 -11.16 -17.22 21.50
CA ARG A 43 -10.95 -18.68 21.43
C ARG A 43 -11.40 -19.29 20.09
N PRO A 44 -10.85 -18.88 18.96
CA PRO A 44 -11.25 -19.42 17.67
C PRO A 44 -11.02 -20.94 17.61
N ALA A 45 -11.83 -21.65 16.85
CA ALA A 45 -11.64 -23.08 16.57
C ALA A 45 -10.40 -23.27 15.65
N CYS A 46 -10.20 -22.33 14.73
CA CYS A 46 -9.10 -22.32 13.79
C CYS A 46 -8.82 -20.86 13.36
N VAL A 47 -7.56 -20.55 13.05
CA VAL A 47 -7.14 -19.30 12.39
C VAL A 47 -6.52 -19.69 11.06
N ILE A 48 -7.09 -19.18 9.98
CA ILE A 48 -6.55 -19.34 8.61
C ILE A 48 -5.92 -18.00 8.22
N GLU A 49 -4.65 -18.02 7.93
CA GLU A 49 -3.86 -16.84 7.58
C GLU A 49 -3.56 -16.82 6.09
N TRP A 50 -3.83 -15.69 5.43
CA TRP A 50 -3.41 -15.40 4.07
C TRP A 50 -2.30 -14.36 4.12
N THR A 51 -1.14 -14.67 3.56
CA THR A 51 0.02 -13.77 3.58
C THR A 51 0.99 -14.10 2.45
N ALA A 52 1.56 -13.07 1.85
CA ALA A 52 2.65 -13.22 0.89
C ALA A 52 4.00 -13.54 1.58
N THR A 53 4.11 -13.29 2.89
CA THR A 53 5.35 -13.42 3.67
C THR A 53 5.14 -14.28 4.92
N PRO A 54 4.98 -15.62 4.78
CA PRO A 54 4.79 -16.49 5.93
C PRO A 54 6.06 -16.48 6.81
N ALA A 55 5.88 -16.52 8.13
CA ALA A 55 7.00 -16.67 9.04
C ALA A 55 7.50 -18.13 9.06
N ARG A 56 8.74 -18.33 9.50
CA ARG A 56 9.40 -19.63 9.48
C ARG A 56 8.75 -20.69 10.37
N ASP A 57 8.02 -20.26 11.38
CA ASP A 57 7.35 -21.11 12.39
C ASP A 57 5.88 -21.38 12.07
N GLN A 58 5.39 -20.92 10.91
CA GLN A 58 4.01 -21.15 10.48
C GLN A 58 3.84 -22.50 9.80
N ASN A 59 2.66 -23.09 10.03
CA ASN A 59 2.23 -24.28 9.30
C ASN A 59 1.61 -23.85 7.97
N VAL A 60 2.44 -23.84 6.90
CA VAL A 60 2.01 -23.50 5.55
C VAL A 60 1.28 -24.68 4.94
N LEU A 61 -0.05 -24.55 4.76
CA LEU A 61 -0.88 -25.59 4.16
C LEU A 61 -0.85 -25.55 2.64
N TYR A 62 -0.76 -24.37 2.06
CA TYR A 62 -0.73 -24.16 0.62
C TYR A 62 0.15 -22.95 0.27
N HIS A 63 0.91 -23.05 -0.78
CA HIS A 63 1.77 -21.98 -1.27
C HIS A 63 1.64 -21.88 -2.78
N VAL A 64 1.47 -20.65 -3.28
CA VAL A 64 1.50 -20.30 -4.70
C VAL A 64 2.74 -19.48 -4.96
N SER A 65 3.57 -19.93 -5.88
CA SER A 65 4.77 -19.19 -6.26
C SER A 65 4.42 -17.98 -7.16
N ALA A 66 5.29 -16.96 -7.15
CA ALA A 66 5.15 -15.83 -8.08
C ALA A 66 5.19 -16.28 -9.56
N GLN A 67 5.86 -17.40 -9.86
CA GLN A 67 5.91 -17.96 -11.20
C GLN A 67 4.56 -18.55 -11.63
N GLU A 68 3.87 -19.24 -10.73
CA GLU A 68 2.50 -19.75 -10.98
C GLU A 68 1.51 -18.59 -11.16
N LEU A 69 1.57 -17.58 -10.28
CA LEU A 69 0.73 -16.38 -10.42
C LEU A 69 0.99 -15.65 -11.75
N LYS A 70 2.25 -15.61 -12.21
CA LYS A 70 2.60 -15.04 -13.50
C LYS A 70 2.00 -15.85 -14.65
N ALA A 71 2.07 -17.18 -14.60
CA ALA A 71 1.51 -18.06 -15.63
C ALA A 71 -0.02 -17.89 -15.76
N GLU A 72 -0.69 -17.63 -14.64
CA GLU A 72 -2.14 -17.36 -14.59
C GLU A 72 -2.51 -15.89 -14.85
N HIS A 73 -1.57 -15.05 -15.29
CA HIS A 73 -1.77 -13.62 -15.55
C HIS A 73 -2.29 -12.81 -14.33
N MET A 74 -2.08 -13.30 -13.12
CA MET A 74 -2.52 -12.65 -11.88
C MET A 74 -1.52 -11.61 -11.35
N VAL A 75 -0.31 -11.60 -11.89
CA VAL A 75 0.73 -10.62 -11.53
C VAL A 75 0.86 -9.58 -12.63
N LYS A 76 0.78 -8.30 -12.26
CA LYS A 76 1.04 -7.20 -13.20
C LYS A 76 2.52 -7.21 -13.58
N LEU A 77 2.82 -7.40 -14.84
CA LEU A 77 4.18 -7.44 -15.36
C LEU A 77 4.28 -6.66 -16.67
N PRO A 78 5.50 -6.21 -17.00
CA PRO A 78 6.77 -6.40 -16.30
C PRO A 78 6.99 -5.43 -15.14
N ILE A 79 7.68 -5.88 -14.09
CA ILE A 79 8.26 -5.00 -13.07
C ILE A 79 9.71 -4.78 -13.47
N VAL A 80 10.10 -3.53 -13.70
CA VAL A 80 11.46 -3.14 -14.04
C VAL A 80 12.05 -2.38 -12.86
N LEU A 81 13.17 -2.86 -12.32
CA LEU A 81 13.93 -2.18 -11.28
C LEU A 81 15.10 -1.46 -11.93
N ALA A 82 15.13 -0.14 -11.78
CA ALA A 82 16.21 0.70 -12.29
C ALA A 82 16.96 1.35 -11.12
N PRO A 83 18.19 0.90 -10.79
CA PRO A 83 19.00 1.55 -9.77
C PRO A 83 19.56 2.86 -10.30
N HIS A 84 19.60 3.88 -9.45
CA HIS A 84 20.16 5.20 -9.79
C HIS A 84 21.19 5.62 -8.75
N PRO A 85 22.24 6.38 -9.13
CA PRO A 85 23.29 6.81 -8.23
C PRO A 85 22.83 7.85 -7.20
N ASN A 86 21.75 8.58 -7.49
CA ASN A 86 21.14 9.56 -6.60
C ASN A 86 19.64 9.70 -6.90
N TRP A 87 18.92 10.29 -5.95
CA TRP A 87 17.49 10.45 -6.06
C TRP A 87 17.02 11.39 -7.18
N GLN A 88 17.83 12.40 -7.54
CA GLN A 88 17.49 13.33 -8.64
C GLN A 88 17.46 12.60 -9.98
N GLU A 89 18.39 11.69 -10.22
CA GLU A 89 18.40 10.87 -11.43
C GLU A 89 17.23 9.88 -11.45
N ALA A 90 16.92 9.29 -10.32
CA ALA A 90 15.73 8.43 -10.20
C ALA A 90 14.44 9.20 -10.55
N VAL A 91 14.29 10.43 -10.04
CA VAL A 91 13.13 11.28 -10.36
C VAL A 91 13.11 11.64 -11.84
N ARG A 92 14.24 12.06 -12.44
CA ARG A 92 14.30 12.38 -13.88
C ARG A 92 13.91 11.19 -14.76
N ASP A 93 14.42 10.00 -14.43
CA ASP A 93 14.07 8.79 -15.17
C ASP A 93 12.56 8.47 -15.04
N ALA A 94 12.00 8.60 -13.84
CA ALA A 94 10.56 8.43 -13.63
C ALA A 94 9.72 9.41 -14.48
N LEU A 95 10.15 10.67 -14.62
CA LEU A 95 9.50 11.64 -15.49
C LEU A 95 9.56 11.22 -16.97
N LEU A 96 10.72 10.81 -17.46
CA LEU A 96 10.91 10.34 -18.85
C LEU A 96 10.07 9.08 -19.13
N VAL A 97 10.06 8.13 -18.20
CA VAL A 97 9.23 6.92 -18.32
C VAL A 97 7.75 7.28 -18.37
N ARG A 98 7.31 8.20 -17.51
CA ARG A 98 5.92 8.66 -17.51
C ARG A 98 5.54 9.32 -18.85
N GLU A 99 6.39 10.17 -19.40
CA GLU A 99 6.14 10.84 -20.70
C GLU A 99 6.03 9.81 -21.82
N ARG A 100 6.92 8.82 -21.86
CA ARG A 100 6.87 7.74 -22.83
C ARG A 100 5.56 6.95 -22.70
N LEU A 101 5.18 6.54 -21.49
CA LEU A 101 3.94 5.81 -21.25
C LEU A 101 2.71 6.67 -21.59
N ALA A 102 2.76 7.99 -21.38
CA ALA A 102 1.67 8.88 -21.77
C ALA A 102 1.51 8.97 -23.29
N ALA A 103 2.62 8.98 -24.02
CA ALA A 103 2.59 8.94 -25.49
C ALA A 103 2.03 7.61 -26.02
N GLU A 104 2.43 6.49 -25.41
CA GLU A 104 1.89 5.16 -25.75
C GLU A 104 0.38 5.09 -25.41
N ALA A 105 -0.01 5.54 -24.22
CA ALA A 105 -1.41 5.56 -23.78
C ALA A 105 -2.31 6.44 -24.65
N ALA A 106 -1.79 7.49 -25.25
CA ALA A 106 -2.56 8.35 -26.18
C ALA A 106 -2.98 7.62 -27.47
N ALA A 107 -2.29 6.53 -27.82
CA ALA A 107 -2.64 5.68 -28.99
C ALA A 107 -3.65 4.59 -28.67
N GLU A 108 -3.98 4.35 -27.40
CA GLU A 108 -4.93 3.33 -26.98
C GLU A 108 -6.37 3.78 -27.18
N SER A 109 -7.27 2.81 -27.40
CA SER A 109 -8.71 3.05 -27.55
C SER A 109 -9.35 3.49 -26.23
N ASP A 110 -8.85 2.97 -25.12
CA ASP A 110 -9.34 3.27 -23.79
C ASP A 110 -8.50 4.39 -23.15
N TYR A 111 -9.16 5.16 -22.30
CA TYR A 111 -8.46 6.22 -21.59
C TYR A 111 -7.54 5.63 -20.52
N VAL A 112 -6.23 5.78 -20.72
CA VAL A 112 -5.19 5.42 -19.77
C VAL A 112 -4.34 6.64 -19.48
N ARG A 113 -4.10 6.92 -18.20
CA ARG A 113 -3.22 8.01 -17.78
C ARG A 113 -2.16 7.49 -16.82
N PRO A 114 -0.88 7.52 -17.20
CA PRO A 114 0.22 7.17 -16.31
C PRO A 114 0.37 8.22 -15.21
N ILE A 115 0.42 7.74 -13.96
CA ILE A 115 0.67 8.54 -12.77
C ILE A 115 1.95 8.05 -12.13
N VAL A 116 2.82 8.98 -11.70
CA VAL A 116 4.03 8.64 -10.94
C VAL A 116 3.72 8.75 -9.45
N LEU A 117 4.03 7.70 -8.72
CA LEU A 117 3.97 7.69 -7.26
C LEU A 117 5.40 7.79 -6.72
N PHE A 118 5.69 8.88 -6.01
CA PHE A 118 6.94 9.07 -5.30
C PHE A 118 6.75 8.76 -3.81
N GLN A 119 7.58 7.89 -3.28
CA GLN A 119 7.69 7.68 -1.85
C GLN A 119 8.85 8.52 -1.31
N ALA A 120 8.51 9.60 -0.61
CA ALA A 120 9.46 10.48 0.05
C ALA A 120 9.83 9.95 1.44
N ASP A 121 10.93 10.43 1.96
CA ASP A 121 11.34 10.15 3.33
C ASP A 121 10.47 10.89 4.36
N ALA A 122 10.53 10.44 5.60
CA ALA A 122 10.01 11.19 6.74
C ALA A 122 10.69 12.57 6.84
N ILE A 123 10.11 13.47 7.65
CA ILE A 123 10.55 14.89 7.77
C ILE A 123 12.05 15.05 8.00
N ASN A 124 12.68 14.13 8.72
CA ASN A 124 14.11 14.16 9.05
C ASN A 124 14.98 13.32 8.09
N GLY A 125 14.41 12.78 7.03
CA GLY A 125 15.12 11.98 6.05
C GLY A 125 15.87 12.82 5.01
N GLU A 126 16.55 12.16 4.10
CA GLU A 126 17.35 12.81 3.05
C GLU A 126 16.48 13.58 2.04
N VAL A 127 15.34 13.01 1.67
CA VAL A 127 14.42 13.54 0.65
C VAL A 127 12.98 13.63 1.20
N PRO A 128 12.73 14.58 2.13
CA PRO A 128 11.38 14.79 2.64
C PRO A 128 10.46 15.39 1.57
N VAL A 129 9.14 15.26 1.77
CA VAL A 129 8.09 15.75 0.84
C VAL A 129 8.35 17.16 0.32
N LYS A 130 8.69 18.11 1.20
CA LYS A 130 8.94 19.50 0.82
C LYS A 130 10.08 19.65 -0.17
N LYS A 131 11.19 18.94 0.06
CA LYS A 131 12.37 18.96 -0.79
C LYS A 131 12.07 18.35 -2.16
N LEU A 132 11.36 17.23 -2.20
CA LEU A 132 10.97 16.58 -3.44
C LEU A 132 9.98 17.46 -4.23
N LYS A 133 8.95 18.01 -3.57
CA LYS A 133 7.99 18.91 -4.22
C LYS A 133 8.65 20.16 -4.80
N ALA A 134 9.53 20.82 -4.03
CA ALA A 134 10.28 21.97 -4.51
C ALA A 134 11.15 21.63 -5.73
N TRP A 135 11.82 20.49 -5.73
CA TRP A 135 12.62 20.05 -6.87
C TRP A 135 11.78 19.79 -8.13
N LEU A 136 10.61 19.16 -7.97
CA LEU A 136 9.68 18.91 -9.08
C LEU A 136 9.16 20.22 -9.70
N THR A 137 8.87 21.24 -8.89
CA THR A 137 8.36 22.52 -9.37
C THR A 137 9.47 23.42 -9.93
N GLU A 138 10.58 23.59 -9.19
CA GLU A 138 11.62 24.55 -9.52
C GLU A 138 12.64 24.02 -10.52
N SER A 139 13.03 22.75 -10.40
CA SER A 139 14.08 22.14 -11.23
C SER A 139 13.55 21.38 -12.43
N ALA A 140 12.42 20.68 -12.26
CA ALA A 140 11.80 19.93 -13.35
C ALA A 140 10.69 20.73 -14.07
N GLY A 141 10.28 21.90 -13.55
CA GLY A 141 9.30 22.79 -14.20
C GLY A 141 7.89 22.22 -14.23
N ILE A 142 7.53 21.34 -13.28
CA ILE A 142 6.21 20.75 -13.20
C ILE A 142 5.27 21.70 -12.47
N ASP A 143 4.12 22.00 -13.08
CA ASP A 143 3.11 22.84 -12.48
C ASP A 143 2.59 22.22 -11.17
N GLU A 144 2.47 23.04 -10.15
CA GLU A 144 2.07 22.58 -8.79
C GLU A 144 0.71 21.89 -8.78
N HIS A 145 -0.25 22.31 -9.61
CA HIS A 145 -1.58 21.68 -9.69
C HIS A 145 -1.57 20.25 -10.24
N ARG A 146 -0.45 19.80 -10.83
CA ARG A 146 -0.25 18.42 -11.28
C ARG A 146 0.33 17.51 -10.18
N ILE A 147 0.70 18.07 -9.03
CA ILE A 147 1.34 17.36 -7.93
C ILE A 147 0.40 17.31 -6.74
N ALA A 148 0.05 16.12 -6.28
CA ALA A 148 -0.70 15.90 -5.05
C ALA A 148 0.21 15.29 -3.97
N VAL A 149 -0.05 15.67 -2.72
CA VAL A 149 0.61 15.10 -1.55
C VAL A 149 -0.40 14.30 -0.74
N ALA A 150 -0.08 13.03 -0.51
CA ALA A 150 -0.90 12.11 0.27
C ALA A 150 -0.08 11.55 1.44
N THR A 151 -0.25 12.16 2.61
CA THR A 151 0.42 11.77 3.85
C THR A 151 -0.58 11.76 5.01
N GLY A 152 -0.18 11.32 6.19
CA GLY A 152 -1.05 11.35 7.37
C GLY A 152 -1.56 12.75 7.74
N SER A 153 -0.82 13.82 7.37
CA SER A 153 -1.15 15.22 7.71
C SER A 153 -1.66 16.05 6.51
N GLN A 154 -1.39 15.65 5.28
CA GLN A 154 -1.81 16.34 4.05
C GLN A 154 -2.50 15.35 3.13
N ARG A 155 -3.74 15.64 2.74
CA ARG A 155 -4.62 14.73 2.02
C ARG A 155 -5.18 15.37 0.76
N ASP A 156 -4.32 15.75 -0.18
CA ASP A 156 -4.71 16.43 -1.41
C ASP A 156 -5.57 15.55 -2.34
N LEU A 157 -5.64 14.24 -2.08
CA LEU A 157 -6.43 13.29 -2.85
C LEU A 157 -7.83 13.06 -2.31
N ASP A 158 -8.18 13.62 -1.14
CA ASP A 158 -9.51 13.43 -0.56
C ASP A 158 -10.59 14.01 -1.48
N GLY A 159 -11.50 13.16 -1.95
CA GLY A 159 -12.57 13.54 -2.87
C GLY A 159 -12.13 13.71 -4.33
N VAL A 160 -10.89 13.44 -4.67
CA VAL A 160 -10.38 13.50 -6.06
C VAL A 160 -10.58 12.15 -6.75
N ASN A 161 -11.24 12.15 -7.90
CA ASN A 161 -11.31 10.99 -8.76
C ASN A 161 -10.15 10.99 -9.75
N LEU A 162 -9.12 10.20 -9.46
CA LEU A 162 -7.94 10.08 -10.31
C LEU A 162 -8.21 9.47 -11.70
N PHE A 163 -9.34 8.79 -11.88
CA PHE A 163 -9.71 8.15 -13.15
C PHE A 163 -10.43 9.09 -14.12
N GLU A 164 -10.79 10.29 -13.68
CA GLU A 164 -11.42 11.27 -14.56
C GLU A 164 -10.42 11.92 -15.51
N LYS A 165 -10.84 12.12 -16.76
CA LYS A 165 -10.03 12.82 -17.78
C LYS A 165 -9.71 14.26 -17.39
N SER A 166 -10.60 14.90 -16.64
CA SER A 166 -10.45 16.27 -16.15
C SER A 166 -9.46 16.43 -15.00
N CYS A 167 -9.09 15.35 -14.33
CA CYS A 167 -8.17 15.40 -13.21
C CYS A 167 -6.74 15.77 -13.68
N PRO A 168 -6.13 16.85 -13.16
CA PRO A 168 -4.82 17.30 -13.61
C PRO A 168 -3.65 16.55 -12.95
N ILE A 169 -3.90 15.75 -11.92
CA ILE A 169 -2.85 15.15 -11.08
C ILE A 169 -2.14 14.03 -11.83
N ASP A 170 -0.85 14.21 -12.08
CA ASP A 170 0.03 13.23 -12.71
C ASP A 170 1.11 12.69 -11.77
N PHE A 171 1.35 13.38 -10.65
CA PHE A 171 2.39 13.06 -9.69
C PHE A 171 1.82 13.03 -8.28
N ILE A 172 2.10 11.96 -7.56
CA ILE A 172 1.67 11.81 -6.17
C ILE A 172 2.90 11.61 -5.31
N ILE A 173 3.01 12.39 -4.24
CA ILE A 173 4.08 12.25 -3.25
C ILE A 173 3.46 11.71 -1.97
N THR A 174 4.00 10.62 -1.46
CA THR A 174 3.56 9.96 -0.22
C THR A 174 4.73 9.70 0.71
N VAL A 175 4.43 9.48 1.99
CA VAL A 175 5.38 8.98 3.00
C VAL A 175 4.73 7.78 3.66
N GLU A 176 5.37 6.61 3.59
CA GLU A 176 4.92 5.35 4.21
C GLU A 176 3.50 4.84 3.86
N ALA A 177 2.75 5.54 3.02
CA ALA A 177 1.36 5.20 2.68
C ALA A 177 1.20 3.87 1.90
N LEU A 178 2.29 3.21 1.56
CA LEU A 178 2.29 1.88 0.93
C LEU A 178 2.45 0.75 1.95
N LYS A 179 2.34 1.03 3.24
CA LYS A 179 2.41 0.03 4.31
C LYS A 179 1.04 -0.40 4.82
N GLU A 180 -0.05 0.14 4.27
CA GLU A 180 -1.42 -0.24 4.61
C GLU A 180 -2.09 -1.00 3.46
#